data_1776ea4fe062df5ac2b16f823f8cf31a
#
_entry.id   1776ea4fe062df5ac2b16f823f8cf31a
#
_cell.length_a   1.000
_cell.length_b   1.000
_cell.length_c   1.000
_cell.angle_alpha   90.00
_cell.angle_beta   90.00
_cell.angle_gamma   90.00
#
_symmetry.space_group_name_H-M   'P 1'
#
loop_
_entity.id
_entity.type
_entity.pdbx_description
1 polymer ?
#
loop_
_entity_poly.entity_id
_entity_poly.type
_entity_poly.pdbx_seq_one_letter_code
_entity_poly.pdbx_strand_id
1 'polypeptide(L)'
;MNTLRGLLLMTIVAGGLLGGCGNKGEQTTDAPPILRFSAIPDQNTTELMQRFAPLTAHLAAELGVPVQYVPARDYQASVEMFRSGDVLLAWFGGLTGVQARAAVPGARAIAQGGADPRYYSYFIAHQSTGLTRNEAFPTAIAPLTFAFGSESSTSGRLMPEFFIKENTGKTPAEFFSQPFGFSGSHDKTCELVEAGRFQAGVVNYKVYDKRVASGATDPEVCRVIWQTPVYADYNFTAHPRLDEVYGAGFTEKLQTVLTSITDRQLLSALPRNKLIPASNQEFVGIEAVARELGMVR
;
A
#
# COMPACT_ATOMS: atom_id res chain seq x y z
N MET A 1 55.90 -37.74 -57.19
CA MET A 1 56.94 -38.78 -56.92
C MET A 1 56.59 -39.37 -55.56
N ASN A 2 56.32 -40.67 -55.63
CA ASN A 2 56.45 -41.74 -54.61
C ASN A 2 55.67 -41.58 -53.28
N THR A 3 54.55 -42.31 -53.15
CA THR A 3 54.36 -43.74 -52.74
C THR A 3 54.78 -44.01 -51.29
N LEU A 4 53.89 -44.49 -50.39
CA LEU A 4 53.56 -45.89 -50.09
C LEU A 4 52.59 -45.91 -48.88
N ARG A 5 51.45 -46.37 -48.97
CA ARG A 5 50.78 -47.62 -48.58
C ARG A 5 51.32 -48.30 -47.33
N GLY A 6 50.55 -48.45 -46.32
CA GLY A 6 50.66 -49.34 -45.20
C GLY A 6 49.34 -49.67 -44.56
N LEU A 7 48.80 -50.81 -45.01
CA LEU A 7 47.60 -51.49 -44.51
C LEU A 7 47.98 -52.42 -43.37
N LEU A 8 47.40 -52.39 -42.21
CA LEU A 8 47.35 -53.58 -41.33
C LEU A 8 46.08 -53.66 -40.50
N LEU A 9 45.61 -54.88 -40.53
CA LEU A 9 44.36 -55.46 -40.02
C LEU A 9 44.15 -55.40 -38.51
N MET A 10 42.93 -55.23 -38.14
CA MET A 10 42.01 -56.07 -37.33
C MET A 10 42.50 -56.64 -35.98
N THR A 11 41.79 -56.26 -34.92
CA THR A 11 41.23 -57.27 -34.00
C THR A 11 40.02 -56.68 -33.21
N ILE A 12 38.91 -57.37 -33.38
CA ILE A 12 37.67 -57.17 -32.61
C ILE A 12 37.83 -57.87 -31.26
N VAL A 13 37.58 -57.16 -30.18
CA VAL A 13 37.26 -57.79 -28.87
C VAL A 13 35.94 -57.22 -28.40
N ALA A 14 34.91 -58.07 -28.49
CA ALA A 14 33.58 -57.82 -27.89
C ALA A 14 33.72 -58.10 -26.37
N GLY A 15 33.51 -57.07 -25.55
CA GLY A 15 33.35 -57.18 -24.12
C GLY A 15 32.13 -56.39 -23.69
N GLY A 16 31.03 -57.06 -23.52
CA GLY A 16 29.79 -56.47 -22.98
C GLY A 16 29.96 -56.21 -21.47
N LEU A 17 29.67 -54.96 -21.08
CA LEU A 17 29.36 -54.59 -19.69
C LEU A 17 28.11 -53.74 -19.68
N LEU A 18 27.05 -54.38 -19.19
CA LEU A 18 25.82 -53.74 -18.76
C LEU A 18 26.12 -52.76 -17.62
N GLY A 19 26.28 -51.49 -17.93
CA GLY A 19 26.37 -50.40 -16.96
C GLY A 19 25.05 -49.66 -16.93
N GLY A 20 24.28 -49.84 -15.82
CA GLY A 20 22.98 -49.20 -15.62
C GLY A 20 23.08 -47.67 -15.71
N CYS A 21 22.33 -47.09 -16.62
CA CYS A 21 22.01 -45.66 -16.58
C CYS A 21 21.18 -45.35 -15.32
N GLY A 22 21.86 -45.07 -14.24
CA GLY A 22 21.23 -44.34 -13.13
C GLY A 22 20.90 -42.95 -13.61
N ASN A 23 19.64 -42.72 -13.93
CA ASN A 23 19.09 -41.40 -14.17
C ASN A 23 19.18 -40.61 -12.85
N LYS A 24 20.29 -39.91 -12.61
CA LYS A 24 20.34 -38.87 -11.61
C LYS A 24 19.42 -37.77 -12.11
N GLY A 25 18.20 -37.81 -11.64
CA GLY A 25 17.30 -36.65 -11.75
C GLY A 25 18.07 -35.46 -11.23
N GLU A 26 18.45 -34.54 -12.10
CA GLU A 26 18.83 -33.21 -11.77
C GLU A 26 17.65 -32.63 -10.97
N GLN A 27 17.75 -32.64 -9.64
CA GLN A 27 16.93 -31.76 -8.81
C GLN A 27 17.40 -30.35 -9.18
N THR A 28 16.73 -29.76 -10.16
CA THR A 28 16.73 -28.30 -10.30
C THR A 28 16.11 -27.76 -9.02
N THR A 29 16.94 -27.38 -8.07
CA THR A 29 16.53 -26.54 -6.96
C THR A 29 16.21 -25.18 -7.53
N ASP A 30 15.05 -25.05 -8.21
CA ASP A 30 14.55 -23.74 -8.59
C ASP A 30 14.41 -22.94 -7.30
N ALA A 31 15.17 -21.84 -7.22
CA ALA A 31 15.05 -20.92 -6.10
C ALA A 31 13.56 -20.50 -5.95
N PRO A 32 13.05 -20.41 -4.73
CA PRO A 32 11.65 -20.04 -4.54
C PRO A 32 11.37 -18.70 -5.23
N PRO A 33 10.18 -18.54 -5.83
CA PRO A 33 9.83 -17.32 -6.52
C PRO A 33 9.88 -16.12 -5.57
N ILE A 34 10.20 -14.94 -6.10
CA ILE A 34 10.33 -13.71 -5.32
C ILE A 34 8.92 -13.25 -4.91
N LEU A 35 8.69 -13.12 -3.61
CA LEU A 35 7.49 -12.45 -3.08
C LEU A 35 7.61 -10.95 -3.30
N ARG A 36 6.88 -10.44 -4.27
CA ARG A 36 6.76 -9.00 -4.50
C ARG A 36 5.63 -8.42 -3.71
N PHE A 37 5.90 -7.33 -3.00
CA PHE A 37 4.86 -6.55 -2.34
C PHE A 37 4.98 -5.06 -2.67
N SER A 38 3.87 -4.34 -2.53
CA SER A 38 3.79 -2.90 -2.79
C SER A 38 3.10 -2.17 -1.66
N ALA A 39 3.07 -0.85 -1.75
CA ALA A 39 2.28 0.03 -0.89
C ALA A 39 1.74 1.20 -1.72
N ILE A 40 0.61 1.78 -1.28
CA ILE A 40 0.16 3.07 -1.81
C ILE A 40 1.22 4.15 -1.50
N PRO A 41 1.54 5.04 -2.44
CA PRO A 41 2.50 6.12 -2.23
C PRO A 41 1.83 7.30 -1.50
N ASP A 42 1.49 7.09 -0.23
CA ASP A 42 0.84 8.09 0.62
C ASP A 42 1.78 9.20 1.11
N GLN A 43 3.07 9.01 0.91
CA GLN A 43 4.19 9.92 1.19
C GLN A 43 5.23 9.85 0.07
N ASN A 44 6.33 10.58 0.21
CA ASN A 44 7.43 10.57 -0.74
C ASN A 44 7.93 9.15 -1.07
N THR A 45 7.92 8.78 -2.34
CA THR A 45 8.23 7.42 -2.81
C THR A 45 9.66 6.99 -2.49
N THR A 46 10.64 7.90 -2.60
CA THR A 46 12.05 7.60 -2.30
C THR A 46 12.23 7.26 -0.81
N GLU A 47 11.58 8.02 0.06
CA GLU A 47 11.58 7.75 1.50
C GLU A 47 10.90 6.41 1.82
N LEU A 48 9.78 6.10 1.16
CA LEU A 48 9.08 4.84 1.35
C LEU A 48 9.98 3.64 0.97
N MET A 49 10.71 3.72 -0.14
CA MET A 49 11.65 2.66 -0.53
C MET A 49 12.70 2.38 0.56
N GLN A 50 13.31 3.43 1.10
CA GLN A 50 14.32 3.30 2.17
C GLN A 50 13.72 2.71 3.46
N ARG A 51 12.51 3.14 3.82
CA ARG A 51 11.82 2.71 5.04
C ARG A 51 11.29 1.28 4.96
N PHE A 52 10.94 0.79 3.76
CA PHE A 52 10.50 -0.61 3.57
C PHE A 52 11.66 -1.61 3.52
N ALA A 53 12.90 -1.18 3.31
CA ALA A 53 14.04 -2.08 3.21
C ALA A 53 14.22 -2.99 4.46
N PRO A 54 14.13 -2.49 5.72
CA PRO A 54 14.21 -3.36 6.90
C PRO A 54 13.08 -4.38 6.98
N LEU A 55 11.83 -3.98 6.68
CA LEU A 55 10.69 -4.90 6.66
C LEU A 55 10.86 -5.96 5.57
N THR A 56 11.35 -5.58 4.40
CA THR A 56 11.63 -6.50 3.29
C THR A 56 12.61 -7.59 3.70
N ALA A 57 13.73 -7.21 4.34
CA ALA A 57 14.73 -8.14 4.83
C ALA A 57 14.19 -9.06 5.93
N HIS A 58 13.40 -8.52 6.87
CA HIS A 58 12.75 -9.30 7.92
C HIS A 58 11.78 -10.34 7.35
N LEU A 59 10.90 -9.93 6.44
CA LEU A 59 9.96 -10.84 5.79
C LEU A 59 10.68 -11.95 5.02
N ALA A 60 11.78 -11.65 4.34
CA ALA A 60 12.58 -12.66 3.63
C ALA A 60 13.17 -13.70 4.59
N ALA A 61 13.71 -13.26 5.73
CA ALA A 61 14.27 -14.14 6.74
C ALA A 61 13.21 -15.06 7.38
N GLU A 62 12.07 -14.49 7.79
CA GLU A 62 11.01 -15.23 8.51
C GLU A 62 10.21 -16.17 7.59
N LEU A 63 9.98 -15.75 6.35
CA LEU A 63 9.21 -16.54 5.39
C LEU A 63 10.06 -17.62 4.69
N GLY A 64 11.38 -17.43 4.60
CA GLY A 64 12.28 -18.33 3.90
C GLY A 64 12.18 -18.23 2.37
N VAL A 65 11.70 -17.10 1.85
CA VAL A 65 11.60 -16.81 0.42
C VAL A 65 12.18 -15.42 0.12
N PRO A 66 12.74 -15.17 -1.07
CA PRO A 66 13.15 -13.82 -1.45
C PRO A 66 11.95 -12.87 -1.44
N VAL A 67 12.13 -11.66 -0.87
CA VAL A 67 11.08 -10.65 -0.80
C VAL A 67 11.57 -9.36 -1.46
N GLN A 68 10.73 -8.70 -2.23
CA GLN A 68 11.04 -7.44 -2.91
C GLN A 68 9.90 -6.43 -2.71
N TYR A 69 10.23 -5.24 -2.25
CA TYR A 69 9.32 -4.09 -2.31
C TYR A 69 9.36 -3.49 -3.72
N VAL A 70 8.18 -3.28 -4.30
CA VAL A 70 7.99 -2.68 -5.63
C VAL A 70 7.19 -1.39 -5.44
N PRO A 71 7.78 -0.20 -5.62
CA PRO A 71 7.07 1.05 -5.46
C PRO A 71 6.01 1.23 -6.56
N ALA A 72 4.84 1.72 -6.18
CA ALA A 72 3.79 2.13 -7.11
C ALA A 72 3.97 3.61 -7.47
N ARG A 73 3.60 3.97 -8.71
CA ARG A 73 3.63 5.36 -9.19
C ARG A 73 2.56 6.22 -8.50
N ASP A 74 1.38 5.64 -8.30
CA ASP A 74 0.22 6.26 -7.68
C ASP A 74 -0.66 5.19 -7.02
N TYR A 75 -1.71 5.61 -6.34
CA TYR A 75 -2.63 4.72 -5.63
C TYR A 75 -3.32 3.71 -6.56
N GLN A 76 -3.76 4.17 -7.73
CA GLN A 76 -4.41 3.31 -8.71
C GLN A 76 -3.44 2.27 -9.28
N ALA A 77 -2.21 2.67 -9.56
CA ALA A 77 -1.17 1.74 -10.03
C ALA A 77 -0.90 0.63 -9.02
N SER A 78 -0.96 0.90 -7.70
CA SER A 78 -0.80 -0.15 -6.68
C SER A 78 -1.93 -1.18 -6.71
N VAL A 79 -3.17 -0.74 -6.98
CA VAL A 79 -4.33 -1.64 -7.16
C VAL A 79 -4.17 -2.48 -8.44
N GLU A 80 -3.72 -1.87 -9.55
CA GLU A 80 -3.50 -2.58 -10.81
C GLU A 80 -2.38 -3.63 -10.72
N MET A 81 -1.27 -3.31 -10.06
CA MET A 81 -0.18 -4.28 -9.81
C MET A 81 -0.67 -5.47 -8.98
N PHE A 82 -1.56 -5.24 -8.02
CA PHE A 82 -2.18 -6.31 -7.24
C PHE A 82 -3.18 -7.11 -8.09
N ARG A 83 -4.01 -6.44 -8.87
CA ARG A 83 -5.01 -7.07 -9.76
C ARG A 83 -4.36 -7.96 -10.82
N SER A 84 -3.24 -7.53 -11.41
CA SER A 84 -2.48 -8.31 -12.40
C SER A 84 -1.74 -9.51 -11.78
N GLY A 85 -1.53 -9.49 -10.46
CA GLY A 85 -0.70 -10.46 -9.75
C GLY A 85 0.80 -10.19 -9.85
N ASP A 86 1.20 -8.98 -10.28
CA ASP A 86 2.61 -8.54 -10.26
C ASP A 86 3.12 -8.39 -8.83
N VAL A 87 2.24 -8.04 -7.90
CA VAL A 87 2.47 -8.09 -6.46
C VAL A 87 1.39 -8.96 -5.80
N LEU A 88 1.79 -9.78 -4.84
CA LEU A 88 0.88 -10.68 -4.14
C LEU A 88 0.54 -10.23 -2.71
N LEU A 89 1.16 -9.16 -2.25
CA LEU A 89 0.88 -8.50 -0.98
C LEU A 89 0.93 -6.99 -1.21
N ALA A 90 0.00 -6.24 -0.62
CA ALA A 90 0.06 -4.79 -0.69
C ALA A 90 -0.43 -4.12 0.60
N TRP A 91 0.28 -3.04 1.00
CA TRP A 91 -0.17 -2.12 2.02
C TRP A 91 -1.08 -1.08 1.38
N PHE A 92 -2.38 -1.23 1.61
CA PHE A 92 -3.42 -0.37 1.06
C PHE A 92 -4.03 0.54 2.12
N GLY A 93 -4.62 1.65 1.68
CA GLY A 93 -5.67 2.33 2.44
C GLY A 93 -6.98 1.54 2.39
N GLY A 94 -7.97 1.94 3.19
CA GLY A 94 -9.29 1.28 3.22
C GLY A 94 -9.93 1.19 1.84
N LEU A 95 -9.99 2.33 1.10
CA LEU A 95 -10.59 2.38 -0.24
C LEU A 95 -9.82 1.52 -1.26
N THR A 96 -8.50 1.69 -1.37
CA THR A 96 -7.69 0.89 -2.31
C THR A 96 -7.70 -0.59 -1.96
N GLY A 97 -7.76 -0.93 -0.66
CA GLY A 97 -7.93 -2.31 -0.22
C GLY A 97 -9.29 -2.90 -0.62
N VAL A 98 -10.38 -2.12 -0.50
CA VAL A 98 -11.71 -2.52 -0.98
C VAL A 98 -11.71 -2.68 -2.50
N GLN A 99 -11.13 -1.73 -3.24
CA GLN A 99 -10.99 -1.82 -4.70
C GLN A 99 -10.19 -3.06 -5.14
N ALA A 100 -9.07 -3.34 -4.47
CA ALA A 100 -8.25 -4.52 -4.76
C ALA A 100 -9.00 -5.83 -4.50
N ARG A 101 -9.72 -5.93 -3.38
CA ARG A 101 -10.53 -7.12 -3.04
C ARG A 101 -11.74 -7.29 -3.97
N ALA A 102 -12.35 -6.21 -4.42
CA ALA A 102 -13.41 -6.26 -5.43
C ALA A 102 -12.88 -6.74 -6.79
N ALA A 103 -11.65 -6.35 -7.15
CA ALA A 103 -11.02 -6.72 -8.42
C ALA A 103 -10.43 -8.14 -8.42
N VAL A 104 -10.11 -8.71 -7.25
CA VAL A 104 -9.47 -10.03 -7.11
C VAL A 104 -10.28 -10.88 -6.13
N PRO A 105 -11.20 -11.73 -6.63
CA PRO A 105 -11.96 -12.67 -5.79
C PRO A 105 -11.03 -13.56 -4.95
N GLY A 106 -11.33 -13.69 -3.66
CA GLY A 106 -10.50 -14.43 -2.71
C GLY A 106 -9.37 -13.61 -2.06
N ALA A 107 -9.12 -12.37 -2.51
CA ALA A 107 -8.21 -11.47 -1.80
C ALA A 107 -8.77 -11.08 -0.43
N ARG A 108 -7.88 -10.98 0.58
CA ARG A 108 -8.29 -10.72 1.95
C ARG A 108 -7.33 -9.77 2.69
N ALA A 109 -7.89 -8.89 3.51
CA ALA A 109 -7.12 -8.15 4.48
C ALA A 109 -6.59 -9.14 5.53
N ILE A 110 -5.29 -9.07 5.85
CA ILE A 110 -4.65 -10.02 6.78
C ILE A 110 -4.04 -9.32 8.00
N ALA A 111 -3.60 -8.07 7.86
CA ALA A 111 -3.01 -7.32 8.97
C ALA A 111 -3.30 -5.83 8.82
N GLN A 112 -3.36 -5.11 9.94
CA GLN A 112 -3.55 -3.67 10.01
C GLN A 112 -2.82 -3.09 11.21
N GLY A 113 -2.58 -1.80 11.24
CA GLY A 113 -2.02 -1.17 12.44
C GLY A 113 -3.03 -1.14 13.58
N GLY A 114 -2.56 -1.24 14.82
CA GLY A 114 -3.44 -1.27 16.00
C GLY A 114 -4.37 -0.05 16.16
N ALA A 115 -4.06 1.08 15.51
CA ALA A 115 -4.91 2.27 15.49
C ALA A 115 -5.78 2.39 14.20
N ASP A 116 -5.51 1.56 13.19
CA ASP A 116 -6.16 1.69 11.89
C ASP A 116 -7.67 1.40 11.88
N PRO A 117 -8.23 0.57 12.78
CA PRO A 117 -9.68 0.46 12.93
C PRO A 117 -10.39 1.74 13.39
N ARG A 118 -9.67 2.70 13.94
CA ARG A 118 -10.20 3.98 14.45
C ARG A 118 -9.38 5.15 13.89
N TYR A 119 -9.21 5.17 12.58
CA TYR A 119 -8.47 6.19 11.84
C TYR A 119 -9.31 7.45 11.65
N TYR A 120 -8.68 8.59 11.35
CA TYR A 120 -9.36 9.85 11.06
C TYR A 120 -8.52 10.76 10.17
N SER A 121 -9.18 11.78 9.62
CA SER A 121 -8.53 12.84 8.85
C SER A 121 -8.56 14.16 9.60
N TYR A 122 -7.59 15.00 9.32
CA TYR A 122 -7.65 16.41 9.63
C TYR A 122 -8.02 17.23 8.40
N PHE A 123 -9.03 18.09 8.53
CA PHE A 123 -9.18 19.23 7.64
C PHE A 123 -8.21 20.30 8.12
N ILE A 124 -7.41 20.81 7.22
CA ILE A 124 -6.35 21.79 7.48
C ILE A 124 -6.59 23.06 6.68
N ALA A 125 -6.13 24.19 7.20
CA ALA A 125 -6.24 25.47 6.51
C ALA A 125 -4.98 26.32 6.72
N HIS A 126 -4.63 27.11 5.70
CA HIS A 126 -3.59 28.12 5.80
C HIS A 126 -3.99 29.21 6.78
N GLN A 127 -3.05 29.73 7.56
CA GLN A 127 -3.29 30.77 8.58
C GLN A 127 -4.01 32.01 8.05
N SER A 128 -3.81 32.38 6.76
CA SER A 128 -4.45 33.54 6.15
C SER A 128 -5.98 33.45 6.05
N THR A 129 -6.56 32.25 6.23
CA THR A 129 -8.02 32.06 6.25
C THR A 129 -8.65 32.52 7.57
N GLY A 130 -7.86 32.71 8.61
CA GLY A 130 -8.35 33.01 9.96
C GLY A 130 -9.07 31.84 10.64
N LEU A 131 -9.22 30.69 9.96
CA LEU A 131 -9.91 29.52 10.51
C LEU A 131 -9.11 28.89 11.64
N THR A 132 -9.80 28.45 12.68
CA THR A 132 -9.25 27.75 13.84
C THR A 132 -10.00 26.46 14.10
N ARG A 133 -9.45 25.60 14.93
CA ARG A 133 -10.04 24.31 15.26
C ARG A 133 -11.41 24.47 15.92
N ASN A 134 -12.38 23.70 15.40
CA ASN A 134 -13.74 23.63 15.92
C ASN A 134 -14.22 22.16 15.89
N GLU A 135 -15.19 21.83 16.72
CA GLU A 135 -15.82 20.51 16.72
C GLU A 135 -16.90 20.37 15.63
N ALA A 136 -17.56 21.47 15.27
CA ALA A 136 -18.49 21.50 14.16
C ALA A 136 -17.78 21.45 12.80
N PHE A 137 -18.43 20.83 11.81
CA PHE A 137 -17.91 20.80 10.44
C PHE A 137 -17.69 22.22 9.90
N PRO A 138 -16.50 22.52 9.33
CA PRO A 138 -16.13 23.88 8.97
C PRO A 138 -16.74 24.33 7.61
N THR A 139 -18.03 24.64 7.57
CA THR A 139 -18.70 25.11 6.34
C THR A 139 -18.05 26.35 5.71
N ALA A 140 -17.31 27.12 6.49
CA ALA A 140 -16.54 28.28 6.02
C ALA A 140 -15.43 27.95 5.01
N ILE A 141 -15.10 26.67 4.79
CA ILE A 141 -14.17 26.26 3.72
C ILE A 141 -14.81 26.30 2.31
N ALA A 142 -16.12 26.41 2.20
CA ALA A 142 -16.84 26.37 0.93
C ALA A 142 -16.32 27.38 -0.14
N PRO A 143 -16.00 28.66 0.21
CA PRO A 143 -15.47 29.62 -0.75
C PRO A 143 -13.94 29.49 -1.01
N LEU A 144 -13.25 28.58 -0.31
CA LEU A 144 -11.80 28.45 -0.36
C LEU A 144 -11.35 27.51 -1.48
N THR A 145 -10.13 27.71 -1.99
CA THR A 145 -9.45 26.70 -2.79
C THR A 145 -9.10 25.50 -1.89
N PHE A 146 -9.45 24.29 -2.32
CA PHE A 146 -9.35 23.09 -1.49
C PHE A 146 -8.55 21.97 -2.16
N ALA A 147 -7.64 21.35 -1.43
CA ALA A 147 -6.88 20.18 -1.87
C ALA A 147 -7.35 18.90 -1.16
N PHE A 148 -7.85 17.95 -1.94
CA PHE A 148 -7.89 16.55 -1.54
C PHE A 148 -6.51 15.92 -1.64
N GLY A 149 -6.33 14.69 -1.08
CA GLY A 149 -5.12 13.89 -1.26
C GLY A 149 -5.07 13.23 -2.65
N SER A 150 -4.87 11.91 -2.72
CA SER A 150 -5.05 11.14 -3.95
C SER A 150 -6.55 10.86 -4.19
N GLU A 151 -6.96 10.76 -5.45
CA GLU A 151 -8.35 10.42 -5.84
C GLU A 151 -8.82 9.08 -5.25
N SER A 152 -7.90 8.13 -5.05
CA SER A 152 -8.18 6.81 -4.46
C SER A 152 -7.79 6.71 -2.98
N SER A 153 -7.58 7.85 -2.29
CA SER A 153 -7.28 7.85 -0.85
C SER A 153 -8.55 7.73 -0.02
N THR A 154 -8.52 6.91 1.04
CA THR A 154 -9.59 6.83 2.05
C THR A 154 -9.67 8.13 2.83
N SER A 155 -8.57 8.47 3.50
CA SER A 155 -8.48 9.62 4.43
C SER A 155 -8.26 10.96 3.70
N GLY A 156 -7.76 10.93 2.46
CA GLY A 156 -7.55 12.13 1.65
C GLY A 156 -8.67 12.42 0.65
N ARG A 157 -9.63 11.50 0.45
CA ARG A 157 -10.70 11.69 -0.54
C ARG A 157 -12.02 11.08 -0.11
N LEU A 158 -12.14 9.76 0.03
CA LEU A 158 -13.42 9.07 0.22
C LEU A 158 -14.16 9.58 1.46
N MET A 159 -13.55 9.44 2.63
CA MET A 159 -14.20 9.82 3.89
C MET A 159 -14.41 11.33 4.05
N PRO A 160 -13.45 12.19 3.65
CA PRO A 160 -13.72 13.63 3.56
C PRO A 160 -14.91 14.01 2.68
N GLU A 161 -15.04 13.41 1.50
CA GLU A 161 -16.19 13.65 0.62
C GLU A 161 -17.51 13.19 1.27
N PHE A 162 -17.50 12.00 1.87
CA PHE A 162 -18.63 11.49 2.63
C PHE A 162 -19.03 12.47 3.74
N PHE A 163 -18.09 12.97 4.54
CA PHE A 163 -18.41 13.92 5.61
C PHE A 163 -18.84 15.31 5.11
N ILE A 164 -18.34 15.77 3.96
CA ILE A 164 -18.88 16.97 3.31
C ILE A 164 -20.37 16.73 3.00
N LYS A 165 -20.70 15.61 2.36
CA LYS A 165 -22.08 15.26 2.00
C LYS A 165 -22.98 15.10 3.23
N GLU A 166 -22.51 14.38 4.25
CA GLU A 166 -23.25 14.17 5.50
C GLU A 166 -23.59 15.49 6.22
N ASN A 167 -22.66 16.43 6.27
CA ASN A 167 -22.85 17.69 7.00
C ASN A 167 -23.53 18.78 6.18
N THR A 168 -23.57 18.68 4.85
CA THR A 168 -24.05 19.77 3.99
C THR A 168 -25.15 19.35 3.02
N GLY A 169 -25.36 18.06 2.82
CA GLY A 169 -26.27 17.50 1.80
C GLY A 169 -25.74 17.70 0.37
N LYS A 170 -24.48 18.13 0.19
CA LYS A 170 -23.91 18.52 -1.10
C LYS A 170 -22.71 17.63 -1.45
N THR A 171 -22.54 17.36 -2.73
CA THR A 171 -21.28 16.82 -3.26
C THR A 171 -20.18 17.89 -3.16
N PRO A 172 -18.89 17.52 -3.22
CA PRO A 172 -17.81 18.52 -3.26
C PRO A 172 -17.95 19.57 -4.38
N ALA A 173 -18.44 19.16 -5.55
CA ALA A 173 -18.66 20.05 -6.69
C ALA A 173 -19.77 21.10 -6.44
N GLU A 174 -20.78 20.75 -5.63
CA GLU A 174 -21.85 21.65 -5.22
C GLU A 174 -21.49 22.47 -3.98
N PHE A 175 -20.60 21.95 -3.14
CA PHE A 175 -20.20 22.58 -1.89
C PHE A 175 -19.15 23.67 -2.09
N PHE A 176 -18.06 23.37 -2.83
CA PHE A 176 -17.00 24.34 -3.07
C PHE A 176 -17.36 25.33 -4.17
N SER A 177 -17.22 26.62 -3.89
CA SER A 177 -17.44 27.70 -4.88
C SER A 177 -16.27 27.84 -5.86
N GLN A 178 -15.11 27.28 -5.53
CA GLN A 178 -13.91 27.24 -6.36
C GLN A 178 -13.59 25.79 -6.74
N PRO A 179 -12.92 25.54 -7.87
CA PRO A 179 -12.46 24.22 -8.21
C PRO A 179 -11.54 23.66 -7.10
N PHE A 180 -11.81 22.44 -6.65
CA PHE A 180 -10.89 21.70 -5.79
C PHE A 180 -9.86 20.95 -6.63
N GLY A 181 -8.72 20.61 -6.02
CA GLY A 181 -7.65 19.83 -6.65
C GLY A 181 -7.27 18.58 -5.88
N PHE A 182 -6.38 17.78 -6.47
CA PHE A 182 -5.80 16.60 -5.87
C PHE A 182 -4.27 16.78 -5.75
N SER A 183 -3.76 16.61 -4.55
CA SER A 183 -2.32 16.74 -4.28
C SER A 183 -1.51 15.50 -4.63
N GLY A 184 -2.18 14.34 -4.66
CA GLY A 184 -1.59 13.02 -4.92
C GLY A 184 -1.11 12.29 -3.66
N SER A 185 -0.65 12.98 -2.62
CA SER A 185 -0.18 12.39 -1.36
C SER A 185 -0.42 13.31 -0.17
N HIS A 186 -0.34 12.78 1.07
CA HIS A 186 -0.65 13.56 2.27
C HIS A 186 0.41 14.60 2.62
N ASP A 187 1.69 14.27 2.43
CA ASP A 187 2.80 15.21 2.60
C ASP A 187 2.65 16.39 1.65
N LYS A 188 2.30 16.10 0.39
CA LYS A 188 2.06 17.13 -0.63
C LYS A 188 0.87 18.01 -0.30
N THR A 189 -0.19 17.47 0.29
CA THR A 189 -1.32 18.30 0.77
C THR A 189 -0.84 19.31 1.81
N CYS A 190 -0.06 18.87 2.82
CA CYS A 190 0.48 19.76 3.83
C CYS A 190 1.34 20.89 3.20
N GLU A 191 2.26 20.52 2.30
CA GLU A 191 3.15 21.48 1.61
C GLU A 191 2.36 22.52 0.82
N LEU A 192 1.34 22.10 0.07
CA LEU A 192 0.54 22.99 -0.75
C LEU A 192 -0.30 23.96 0.08
N VAL A 193 -0.87 23.48 1.22
CA VAL A 193 -1.62 24.34 2.14
C VAL A 193 -0.68 25.28 2.88
N GLU A 194 0.44 24.79 3.40
CA GLU A 194 1.43 25.61 4.10
C GLU A 194 2.03 26.71 3.21
N ALA A 195 2.25 26.40 1.93
CA ALA A 195 2.70 27.38 0.93
C ALA A 195 1.59 28.32 0.42
N GLY A 196 0.35 28.20 0.91
CA GLY A 196 -0.80 29.01 0.47
C GLY A 196 -1.25 28.76 -0.98
N ARG A 197 -0.80 27.65 -1.59
CA ARG A 197 -1.25 27.25 -2.95
C ARG A 197 -2.69 26.76 -2.96
N PHE A 198 -3.11 26.14 -1.87
CA PHE A 198 -4.49 25.90 -1.51
C PHE A 198 -4.74 26.51 -0.15
N GLN A 199 -5.92 27.13 0.02
CA GLN A 199 -6.29 27.77 1.28
C GLN A 199 -6.72 26.76 2.34
N ALA A 200 -7.22 25.60 1.92
CA ALA A 200 -7.58 24.50 2.80
C ALA A 200 -7.31 23.15 2.11
N GLY A 201 -7.34 22.09 2.89
CA GLY A 201 -7.15 20.73 2.38
C GLY A 201 -7.49 19.69 3.42
N VAL A 202 -7.25 18.42 3.08
CA VAL A 202 -7.48 17.30 3.98
C VAL A 202 -6.34 16.30 3.93
N VAL A 203 -5.95 15.80 5.10
CA VAL A 203 -4.78 14.93 5.27
C VAL A 203 -5.06 13.88 6.34
N ASN A 204 -4.39 12.71 6.27
CA ASN A 204 -4.41 11.79 7.37
C ASN A 204 -3.63 12.34 8.57
N TYR A 205 -4.13 12.08 9.77
CA TYR A 205 -3.56 12.64 11.00
C TYR A 205 -2.11 12.19 11.24
N LYS A 206 -1.75 10.94 10.92
CA LYS A 206 -0.39 10.42 11.19
C LYS A 206 0.70 11.11 10.37
N VAL A 207 0.41 11.41 9.10
CA VAL A 207 1.37 12.17 8.28
C VAL A 207 1.46 13.59 8.77
N TYR A 208 0.34 14.23 9.08
CA TYR A 208 0.34 15.59 9.63
C TYR A 208 1.12 15.66 10.95
N ASP A 209 0.77 14.83 11.93
CA ASP A 209 1.41 14.83 13.26
C ASP A 209 2.92 14.55 13.16
N LYS A 210 3.32 13.60 12.28
CA LYS A 210 4.73 13.30 12.03
C LYS A 210 5.47 14.49 11.42
N ARG A 211 4.86 15.20 10.47
CA ARG A 211 5.45 16.39 9.84
C ARG A 211 5.62 17.51 10.82
N VAL A 212 4.62 17.75 11.68
CA VAL A 212 4.72 18.74 12.79
C VAL A 212 5.82 18.34 13.75
N ALA A 213 5.87 17.09 14.19
CA ALA A 213 6.89 16.60 15.13
C ALA A 213 8.33 16.70 14.58
N SER A 214 8.50 16.62 13.26
CA SER A 214 9.80 16.77 12.58
C SER A 214 10.14 18.21 12.16
N GLY A 215 9.24 19.18 12.39
CA GLY A 215 9.38 20.55 11.93
C GLY A 215 9.20 20.74 10.42
N ALA A 216 8.72 19.70 9.70
CA ALA A 216 8.45 19.77 8.26
C ALA A 216 7.12 20.44 7.92
N THR A 217 6.28 20.72 8.91
CA THR A 217 5.05 21.52 8.80
C THR A 217 4.92 22.36 10.06
N ASP A 218 4.69 23.67 9.87
CA ASP A 218 4.41 24.62 10.96
C ASP A 218 2.90 24.61 11.27
N PRO A 219 2.47 24.16 12.45
CA PRO A 219 1.05 24.09 12.81
C PRO A 219 0.42 25.49 13.00
N GLU A 220 1.21 26.55 13.13
CA GLU A 220 0.68 27.92 13.17
C GLU A 220 0.36 28.44 11.75
N VAL A 221 1.03 27.92 10.72
CA VAL A 221 0.80 28.26 9.34
C VAL A 221 -0.23 27.33 8.68
N CYS A 222 -0.05 26.02 8.86
CA CYS A 222 -0.93 24.97 8.35
C CYS A 222 -1.73 24.37 9.51
N ARG A 223 -2.87 24.99 9.81
CA ARG A 223 -3.65 24.72 11.03
C ARG A 223 -4.65 23.58 10.84
N VAL A 224 -4.79 22.71 11.84
CA VAL A 224 -5.93 21.78 11.89
C VAL A 224 -7.18 22.58 12.30
N ILE A 225 -8.21 22.54 11.44
CA ILE A 225 -9.47 23.24 11.67
C ILE A 225 -10.61 22.30 12.05
N TRP A 226 -10.53 21.00 11.68
CA TRP A 226 -11.51 20.00 12.05
C TRP A 226 -10.93 18.60 11.97
N GLN A 227 -11.43 17.71 12.83
CA GLN A 227 -11.14 16.29 12.82
C GLN A 227 -12.39 15.50 12.49
N THR A 228 -12.28 14.58 11.53
CA THR A 228 -13.41 13.72 11.16
C THR A 228 -13.75 12.74 12.28
N PRO A 229 -15.00 12.21 12.29
CA PRO A 229 -15.29 10.95 12.99
C PRO A 229 -14.34 9.84 12.55
N VAL A 230 -14.24 8.79 13.38
CA VAL A 230 -13.33 7.65 13.12
C VAL A 230 -13.93 6.67 12.10
N TYR A 231 -13.03 6.02 11.33
CA TYR A 231 -13.34 4.99 10.34
C TYR A 231 -12.18 4.00 10.23
N ALA A 232 -12.38 2.86 9.57
CA ALA A 232 -11.30 1.93 9.29
C ALA A 232 -10.47 2.42 8.09
N ASP A 233 -9.13 2.36 8.23
CA ASP A 233 -8.22 2.67 7.12
C ASP A 233 -7.14 1.58 7.06
N TYR A 234 -6.06 1.75 6.43
CA TYR A 234 -4.88 0.94 6.16
C TYR A 234 -4.92 -0.55 6.53
N ASN A 235 -4.47 -1.37 5.59
CA ASN A 235 -4.34 -2.81 5.79
C ASN A 235 -3.32 -3.43 4.82
N PHE A 236 -2.72 -4.55 5.21
CA PHE A 236 -2.11 -5.48 4.28
C PHE A 236 -3.20 -6.37 3.68
N THR A 237 -3.34 -6.33 2.37
CA THR A 237 -4.19 -7.24 1.61
C THR A 237 -3.33 -8.29 0.92
N ALA A 238 -3.69 -9.56 1.12
CA ALA A 238 -3.07 -10.75 0.54
C ALA A 238 -3.83 -11.20 -0.71
N HIS A 239 -3.09 -11.53 -1.75
CA HIS A 239 -3.62 -12.10 -2.98
C HIS A 239 -3.83 -13.62 -2.81
N PRO A 240 -4.91 -14.23 -3.33
CA PRO A 240 -5.19 -15.67 -3.15
C PRO A 240 -4.08 -16.55 -3.72
N ARG A 241 -3.36 -16.11 -4.75
CA ARG A 241 -2.22 -16.83 -5.34
C ARG A 241 -1.02 -17.04 -4.39
N LEU A 242 -0.98 -16.41 -3.22
CA LEU A 242 0.09 -16.66 -2.26
C LEU A 242 0.20 -18.13 -1.88
N ASP A 243 -0.93 -18.75 -1.55
CA ASP A 243 -0.95 -20.17 -1.19
C ASP A 243 -0.72 -21.10 -2.38
N GLU A 244 -1.08 -20.67 -3.60
CA GLU A 244 -0.78 -21.39 -4.84
C GLU A 244 0.72 -21.40 -5.16
N VAL A 245 1.39 -20.25 -4.96
CA VAL A 245 2.79 -20.05 -5.35
C VAL A 245 3.77 -20.58 -4.30
N TYR A 246 3.45 -20.39 -3.01
CA TYR A 246 4.38 -20.70 -1.90
C TYR A 246 3.94 -21.88 -1.04
N GLY A 247 2.80 -22.50 -1.35
CA GLY A 247 2.24 -23.64 -0.63
C GLY A 247 1.13 -23.26 0.35
N ALA A 248 0.24 -24.22 0.61
CA ALA A 248 -0.90 -24.05 1.51
C ALA A 248 -0.47 -23.55 2.90
N GLY A 249 -1.19 -22.58 3.44
CA GLY A 249 -0.90 -21.96 4.74
C GLY A 249 0.15 -20.85 4.71
N PHE A 250 0.67 -20.47 3.53
CA PHE A 250 1.64 -19.40 3.45
C PHE A 250 1.04 -18.04 3.84
N THR A 251 -0.21 -17.79 3.48
CA THR A 251 -0.91 -16.54 3.85
C THR A 251 -1.08 -16.42 5.36
N GLU A 252 -1.39 -17.52 6.07
CA GLU A 252 -1.48 -17.55 7.53
C GLU A 252 -0.11 -17.37 8.19
N LYS A 253 0.94 -17.98 7.63
CA LYS A 253 2.33 -17.75 8.07
C LYS A 253 2.69 -16.27 7.91
N LEU A 254 2.40 -15.67 6.76
CA LEU A 254 2.66 -14.25 6.49
C LEU A 254 1.91 -13.34 7.48
N GLN A 255 0.62 -13.61 7.76
CA GLN A 255 -0.15 -12.89 8.76
C GLN A 255 0.52 -12.98 10.14
N THR A 256 0.94 -14.18 10.55
CA THR A 256 1.61 -14.41 11.83
C THR A 256 2.92 -13.63 11.91
N VAL A 257 3.75 -13.69 10.86
CA VAL A 257 5.01 -12.93 10.79
C VAL A 257 4.76 -11.43 10.92
N LEU A 258 3.81 -10.88 10.16
CA LEU A 258 3.48 -9.44 10.22
C LEU A 258 2.99 -9.02 11.62
N THR A 259 2.12 -9.81 12.25
CA THR A 259 1.49 -9.44 13.53
C THR A 259 2.38 -9.72 14.73
N SER A 260 3.46 -10.49 14.58
CA SER A 260 4.47 -10.74 15.63
C SER A 260 5.57 -9.67 15.68
N ILE A 261 5.63 -8.72 14.72
CA ILE A 261 6.65 -7.67 14.71
C ILE A 261 6.53 -6.78 15.94
N THR A 262 7.56 -6.76 16.76
CA THR A 262 7.69 -5.88 17.95
C THR A 262 8.71 -4.77 17.75
N ASP A 263 9.65 -4.95 16.81
CA ASP A 263 10.66 -3.94 16.47
C ASP A 263 10.02 -2.81 15.66
N ARG A 264 10.00 -1.62 16.23
CA ARG A 264 9.44 -0.41 15.60
C ARG A 264 10.21 0.06 14.37
N GLN A 265 11.49 -0.30 14.23
CA GLN A 265 12.26 0.03 13.04
C GLN A 265 11.70 -0.69 11.80
N LEU A 266 11.26 -1.93 11.96
CA LEU A 266 10.64 -2.71 10.87
C LEU A 266 9.31 -2.09 10.41
N LEU A 267 8.63 -1.36 11.29
CA LEU A 267 7.37 -0.68 11.01
C LEU A 267 7.56 0.81 10.63
N SER A 268 8.79 1.28 10.47
CA SER A 268 9.09 2.70 10.21
C SER A 268 8.47 3.25 8.93
N ALA A 269 8.27 2.40 7.90
CA ALA A 269 7.56 2.74 6.67
C ALA A 269 6.05 2.95 6.90
N LEU A 270 5.47 2.25 7.87
CA LEU A 270 4.02 2.19 8.10
C LEU A 270 3.53 3.18 9.16
N PRO A 271 4.37 3.99 9.80
CA PRO A 271 4.29 4.67 11.10
C PRO A 271 3.27 4.07 12.08
N ARG A 272 3.48 2.79 12.40
CA ARG A 272 2.65 2.01 13.34
C ARG A 272 3.50 1.50 14.51
N ASN A 273 2.87 1.36 15.68
CA ASN A 273 3.54 0.80 16.87
C ASN A 273 3.48 -0.73 16.89
N LYS A 274 2.46 -1.29 16.26
CA LYS A 274 2.22 -2.73 16.11
C LYS A 274 1.27 -2.99 14.97
N LEU A 275 1.32 -4.21 14.43
CA LEU A 275 0.29 -4.75 13.56
C LEU A 275 -0.61 -5.72 14.36
N ILE A 276 -1.87 -5.80 13.97
CA ILE A 276 -2.88 -6.73 14.50
C ILE A 276 -3.51 -7.47 13.33
N PRO A 277 -4.09 -8.66 13.52
CA PRO A 277 -4.87 -9.33 12.49
C PRO A 277 -5.95 -8.43 11.93
N ALA A 278 -6.27 -8.60 10.65
CA ALA A 278 -7.37 -7.93 9.98
C ALA A 278 -8.21 -8.93 9.18
N SER A 279 -9.43 -8.55 8.89
CA SER A 279 -10.33 -9.27 8.00
C SER A 279 -11.07 -8.27 7.08
N ASN A 280 -11.74 -8.78 6.05
CA ASN A 280 -12.52 -7.93 5.16
C ASN A 280 -13.71 -7.27 5.89
N GLN A 281 -14.16 -7.87 7.00
CA GLN A 281 -15.32 -7.41 7.76
C GLN A 281 -15.12 -6.01 8.36
N GLU A 282 -13.88 -5.66 8.76
CA GLU A 282 -13.58 -4.34 9.31
C GLU A 282 -13.75 -3.20 8.28
N PHE A 283 -13.74 -3.53 6.99
CA PHE A 283 -13.80 -2.56 5.89
C PHE A 283 -15.17 -2.47 5.21
N VAL A 284 -16.21 -3.17 5.71
CA VAL A 284 -17.56 -3.13 5.12
C VAL A 284 -18.14 -1.72 5.13
N GLY A 285 -17.88 -0.92 6.18
CA GLY A 285 -18.30 0.48 6.22
C GLY A 285 -17.62 1.34 5.14
N ILE A 286 -16.34 1.11 4.88
CA ILE A 286 -15.60 1.79 3.80
C ILE A 286 -16.14 1.37 2.44
N GLU A 287 -16.43 0.07 2.26
CA GLU A 287 -17.02 -0.43 1.02
C GLU A 287 -18.40 0.19 0.77
N ALA A 288 -19.25 0.29 1.79
CA ALA A 288 -20.57 0.90 1.68
C ALA A 288 -20.48 2.37 1.21
N VAL A 289 -19.62 3.17 1.85
CA VAL A 289 -19.39 4.56 1.44
C VAL A 289 -18.79 4.63 0.03
N ALA A 290 -17.84 3.75 -0.30
CA ALA A 290 -17.24 3.74 -1.63
C ALA A 290 -18.25 3.40 -2.75
N ARG A 291 -19.20 2.50 -2.48
CA ARG A 291 -20.31 2.19 -3.40
C ARG A 291 -21.28 3.35 -3.52
N GLU A 292 -21.65 3.97 -2.40
CA GLU A 292 -22.53 5.15 -2.36
C GLU A 292 -21.98 6.31 -3.21
N LEU A 293 -20.66 6.56 -3.12
CA LEU A 293 -19.99 7.61 -3.87
C LEU A 293 -19.51 7.17 -5.27
N GLY A 294 -19.84 5.94 -5.71
CA GLY A 294 -19.49 5.42 -7.03
C GLY A 294 -18.00 5.14 -7.25
N MET A 295 -17.21 5.01 -6.18
CA MET A 295 -15.76 4.73 -6.26
C MET A 295 -15.43 3.24 -6.29
N VAL A 296 -16.42 2.39 -6.06
CA VAL A 296 -16.37 0.92 -6.26
C VAL A 296 -17.69 0.48 -6.89
N ARG A 297 -17.63 -0.43 -7.85
CA ARG A 297 -18.78 -1.01 -8.56
C ARG A 297 -19.27 -2.28 -7.90
#